data_4b309624afe622b1d0413e4f0c1eb619
#
_entry.id   4b309624afe622b1d0413e4f0c1eb619
#
_cell.length_a   1.000
_cell.length_b   1.000
_cell.length_c   1.000
_cell.angle_alpha   90.00
_cell.angle_beta   90.00
_cell.angle_gamma   90.00
#
_symmetry.space_group_name_H-M   'P 1'
#
loop_
_entity.id
_entity.type
_entity.pdbx_description
1 polymer ?
#
loop_
_entity_poly.entity_id
_entity_poly.type
_entity_poly.pdbx_seq_one_letter_code
_entity_poly.pdbx_strand_id
1 'polypeptide(L)'
;MAQNMIKSQKVLMRVDYNVPIKNGTIMDLTRIEASLPTINYLLKNNCQIVLMSHLGRPKGKDDTLSLKILIKPLEKLLNREVVFFEDIYKEKIENRMDPGKVGLLENLRFYTGELENDINFCKMLSKYGNIYINDAFGVCHRSHA
;
A
#
# COMPACT_ATOMS: atom_id res chain seq x y z
N MET A 1 -13.54 -14.27 17.04
CA MET A 1 -13.67 -14.76 15.68
C MET A 1 -12.57 -14.17 14.81
N ALA A 2 -12.94 -13.44 13.75
CA ALA A 2 -11.98 -12.84 12.86
C ALA A 2 -10.98 -11.93 13.54
N GLN A 3 -11.38 -11.26 14.61
CA GLN A 3 -10.50 -10.37 15.37
C GLN A 3 -9.27 -11.09 15.93
N ASN A 4 -9.46 -12.32 16.43
CA ASN A 4 -8.34 -13.08 16.98
C ASN A 4 -7.41 -13.58 15.90
N MET A 5 -7.94 -13.83 14.69
CA MET A 5 -7.16 -14.32 13.57
C MET A 5 -6.26 -13.23 12.96
N ILE A 6 -6.64 -11.97 13.14
CA ILE A 6 -5.91 -10.83 12.55
C ILE A 6 -4.81 -10.31 13.48
N LYS A 7 -4.89 -10.63 14.77
CA LYS A 7 -3.96 -10.10 15.76
C LYS A 7 -2.50 -10.47 15.44
N SER A 8 -1.63 -9.47 15.44
CA SER A 8 -0.18 -9.60 15.25
C SER A 8 0.20 -10.23 13.91
N GLN A 9 -0.61 -10.01 12.88
CA GLN A 9 -0.36 -10.56 11.54
C GLN A 9 0.40 -9.57 10.67
N LYS A 10 0.99 -10.10 9.59
CA LYS A 10 1.60 -9.29 8.53
C LYS A 10 0.57 -9.13 7.43
N VAL A 11 0.12 -7.91 7.22
CA VAL A 11 -0.98 -7.60 6.30
C VAL A 11 -0.47 -6.83 5.10
N LEU A 12 -0.80 -7.31 3.90
CA LEU A 12 -0.62 -6.57 2.66
C LEU A 12 -2.00 -6.03 2.29
N MET A 13 -2.13 -4.71 2.26
CA MET A 13 -3.42 -4.06 2.07
C MET A 13 -3.42 -3.24 0.79
N ARG A 14 -4.32 -3.59 -0.13
CA ARG A 14 -4.52 -2.78 -1.33
C ARG A 14 -5.51 -1.67 -1.04
N VAL A 15 -5.09 -0.44 -1.35
CA VAL A 15 -5.91 0.76 -1.14
C VAL A 15 -6.06 1.51 -2.46
N ASP A 16 -7.03 2.40 -2.51
CA ASP A 16 -7.22 3.29 -3.64
C ASP A 16 -6.65 4.66 -3.31
N TYR A 17 -5.36 4.84 -3.58
CA TYR A 17 -4.67 6.11 -3.38
C TYR A 17 -4.43 6.84 -4.69
N ASN A 18 -5.26 6.56 -5.69
CA ASN A 18 -5.22 7.28 -6.96
C ASN A 18 -5.85 8.68 -6.77
N VAL A 19 -5.09 9.55 -6.10
CA VAL A 19 -5.56 10.87 -5.68
C VAL A 19 -5.21 11.92 -6.74
N PRO A 20 -5.98 13.01 -6.83
CA PRO A 20 -5.65 14.08 -7.77
C PRO A 20 -4.42 14.86 -7.28
N ILE A 21 -3.46 15.05 -8.18
CA ILE A 21 -2.23 15.78 -7.90
C ILE A 21 -2.10 16.90 -8.93
N LYS A 22 -1.80 18.10 -8.45
CA LYS A 22 -1.58 19.28 -9.30
C LYS A 22 -0.35 20.02 -8.81
N ASN A 23 0.61 20.24 -9.71
CA ASN A 23 1.85 20.95 -9.38
C ASN A 23 2.57 20.33 -8.17
N GLY A 24 2.60 19.01 -8.09
CA GLY A 24 3.27 18.29 -7.01
C GLY A 24 2.52 18.32 -5.68
N THR A 25 1.27 18.77 -5.68
CA THR A 25 0.46 18.87 -4.47
C THR A 25 -0.76 17.97 -4.57
N ILE A 26 -1.02 17.20 -3.52
CA ILE A 26 -2.23 16.38 -3.44
C ILE A 26 -3.42 17.30 -3.20
N MET A 27 -4.42 17.22 -4.08
CA MET A 27 -5.57 18.13 -4.05
C MET A 27 -6.73 17.63 -3.20
N ASP A 28 -6.78 16.34 -2.90
CA ASP A 28 -7.88 15.75 -2.14
C ASP A 28 -7.38 14.53 -1.37
N LEU A 29 -7.59 14.54 -0.06
CA LEU A 29 -7.16 13.46 0.84
C LEU A 29 -8.27 12.46 1.13
N THR A 30 -9.45 12.60 0.53
CA THR A 30 -10.62 11.78 0.87
C THR A 30 -10.34 10.29 0.75
N ARG A 31 -9.65 9.86 -0.32
CA ARG A 31 -9.36 8.43 -0.51
C ARG A 31 -8.37 7.90 0.52
N ILE A 32 -7.42 8.73 0.93
CA ILE A 32 -6.48 8.36 1.98
C ILE A 32 -7.22 8.24 3.30
N GLU A 33 -8.06 9.22 3.62
CA GLU A 33 -8.85 9.22 4.85
C GLU A 33 -9.79 8.03 4.92
N ALA A 34 -10.34 7.60 3.78
CA ALA A 34 -11.24 6.46 3.73
C ALA A 34 -10.56 5.14 4.13
N SER A 35 -9.24 5.05 4.02
CA SER A 35 -8.49 3.85 4.41
C SER A 35 -8.18 3.80 5.90
N LEU A 36 -8.28 4.92 6.61
CA LEU A 36 -7.82 5.02 7.99
C LEU A 36 -8.56 4.10 8.96
N PRO A 37 -9.89 3.91 8.87
CA PRO A 37 -10.56 3.02 9.83
C PRO A 37 -9.99 1.61 9.81
N THR A 38 -9.75 1.04 8.62
CA THR A 38 -9.19 -0.30 8.49
C THR A 38 -7.74 -0.32 8.99
N ILE A 39 -6.93 0.67 8.62
CA ILE A 39 -5.54 0.74 9.06
C ILE A 39 -5.47 0.84 10.59
N ASN A 40 -6.27 1.73 11.18
CA ASN A 40 -6.28 1.91 12.63
C ASN A 40 -6.75 0.66 13.36
N TYR A 41 -7.73 -0.06 12.82
CA TYR A 41 -8.16 -1.33 13.38
C TYR A 41 -7.01 -2.35 13.40
N LEU A 42 -6.28 -2.46 12.29
CA LEU A 42 -5.16 -3.39 12.20
C LEU A 42 -4.03 -2.99 13.15
N LEU A 43 -3.75 -1.70 13.28
CA LEU A 43 -2.72 -1.21 14.20
C LEU A 43 -3.09 -1.49 15.65
N LYS A 44 -4.37 -1.37 16.00
CA LYS A 44 -4.86 -1.74 17.33
C LYS A 44 -4.61 -3.21 17.65
N ASN A 45 -4.57 -4.04 16.62
CA ASN A 45 -4.32 -5.48 16.78
C ASN A 45 -2.85 -5.83 16.56
N ASN A 46 -1.98 -4.84 16.64
CA ASN A 46 -0.52 -5.01 16.56
C ASN A 46 -0.06 -5.65 15.26
N CYS A 47 -0.74 -5.35 14.16
CA CYS A 47 -0.37 -5.86 12.85
C CYS A 47 0.75 -5.04 12.23
N GLN A 48 1.55 -5.69 11.39
CA GLN A 48 2.44 -5.02 10.46
C GLN A 48 1.65 -4.80 9.17
N ILE A 49 1.63 -3.59 8.64
CA ILE A 49 0.80 -3.27 7.48
C ILE A 49 1.70 -2.73 6.37
N VAL A 50 1.57 -3.32 5.18
CA VAL A 50 2.19 -2.77 3.98
C VAL A 50 1.07 -2.40 3.03
N LEU A 51 1.00 -1.11 2.68
CA LEU A 51 -0.01 -0.57 1.78
C LEU A 51 0.50 -0.63 0.34
N MET A 52 -0.39 -0.95 -0.59
CA MET A 52 -0.06 -0.90 -2.01
C MET A 52 -1.20 -0.25 -2.79
N SER A 53 -0.83 0.51 -3.82
CA SER A 53 -1.78 1.21 -4.67
C SER A 53 -1.16 1.54 -6.01
N HIS A 54 -1.98 2.04 -6.93
CA HIS A 54 -1.51 2.65 -8.16
C HIS A 54 -1.86 4.14 -8.15
N LEU A 55 -1.19 4.90 -9.01
CA LEU A 55 -1.43 6.32 -9.18
C LEU A 55 -1.25 6.66 -10.65
N GLY A 56 -2.27 7.25 -11.26
CA GLY A 56 -2.23 7.65 -12.66
C GLY A 56 -2.07 6.47 -13.62
N ARG A 57 -1.50 6.75 -14.79
CA ARG A 57 -1.30 5.74 -15.85
C ARG A 57 0.12 5.83 -16.41
N PRO A 58 1.15 5.54 -15.61
CA PRO A 58 2.52 5.61 -16.07
C PRO A 58 2.82 4.51 -17.11
N LYS A 59 3.79 4.78 -17.99
CA LYS A 59 4.30 3.79 -18.94
C LYS A 59 5.63 3.21 -18.49
N GLY A 60 5.81 3.07 -17.20
CA GLY A 60 7.04 2.68 -16.57
C GLY A 60 7.30 3.64 -15.42
N LYS A 61 8.52 3.69 -14.93
CA LYS A 61 8.83 4.57 -13.80
C LYS A 61 8.69 6.04 -14.20
N ASP A 62 7.91 6.79 -13.43
CA ASP A 62 7.65 8.22 -13.66
C ASP A 62 7.59 8.90 -12.31
N ASP A 63 8.61 9.71 -12.00
CA ASP A 63 8.74 10.34 -10.68
C ASP A 63 7.56 11.26 -10.34
N THR A 64 6.86 11.80 -11.34
CA THR A 64 5.68 12.63 -11.09
C THR A 64 4.49 11.80 -10.59
N LEU A 65 4.54 10.49 -10.76
CA LEU A 65 3.51 9.56 -10.32
C LEU A 65 4.00 8.62 -9.22
N SER A 66 5.11 8.96 -8.56
CA SER A 66 5.60 8.19 -7.42
C SER A 66 4.67 8.33 -6.23
N LEU A 67 4.41 7.24 -5.53
CA LEU A 67 3.63 7.27 -4.30
C LEU A 67 4.39 7.87 -3.12
N LYS A 68 5.65 8.17 -3.27
CA LYS A 68 6.45 8.81 -2.22
C LYS A 68 5.81 10.09 -1.70
N ILE A 69 5.07 10.80 -2.56
CA ILE A 69 4.36 12.02 -2.18
C ILE A 69 3.33 11.78 -1.07
N LEU A 70 2.85 10.54 -0.93
CA LEU A 70 1.84 10.19 0.07
C LEU A 70 2.41 9.97 1.47
N ILE A 71 3.73 9.82 1.61
CA ILE A 71 4.35 9.48 2.89
C ILE A 71 4.03 10.51 3.96
N LYS A 72 4.26 11.79 3.70
CA LYS A 72 4.03 12.83 4.69
C LYS A 72 2.57 12.95 5.12
N PRO A 73 1.60 13.01 4.18
CA PRO A 73 0.19 13.03 4.59
C PRO A 73 -0.22 11.79 5.38
N LEU A 74 0.26 10.60 5.00
CA LEU A 74 -0.03 9.38 5.75
C LEU A 74 0.54 9.43 7.16
N GLU A 75 1.79 9.87 7.30
CA GLU A 75 2.42 9.98 8.61
C GLU A 75 1.65 10.94 9.51
N LYS A 76 1.18 12.05 8.95
CA LYS A 76 0.40 13.02 9.70
C LYS A 76 -0.95 12.44 10.14
N LEU A 77 -1.65 11.76 9.24
CA LEU A 77 -2.97 11.21 9.53
C LEU A 77 -2.90 10.02 10.49
N LEU A 78 -1.84 9.22 10.42
CA LEU A 78 -1.66 8.04 11.28
C LEU A 78 -0.90 8.37 12.55
N ASN A 79 -0.27 9.55 12.62
CA ASN A 79 0.57 9.97 13.75
C ASN A 79 1.67 8.94 14.02
N ARG A 80 2.33 8.46 12.97
CA ARG A 80 3.46 7.53 13.06
C ARG A 80 4.26 7.52 11.77
N GLU A 81 5.46 6.95 11.85
CA GLU A 81 6.35 6.82 10.70
C GLU A 81 5.78 5.83 9.68
N VAL A 82 5.96 6.13 8.40
CA VAL A 82 5.61 5.22 7.29
C VAL A 82 6.88 4.94 6.49
N VAL A 83 7.20 3.66 6.33
CA VAL A 83 8.38 3.22 5.58
C VAL A 83 8.04 3.12 4.10
N PHE A 84 8.83 3.75 3.23
CA PHE A 84 8.60 3.70 1.79
C PHE A 84 9.51 2.66 1.13
N PHE A 85 8.92 1.77 0.34
CA PHE A 85 9.65 0.73 -0.41
C PHE A 85 9.74 1.15 -1.87
N GLU A 86 10.88 1.71 -2.25
CA GLU A 86 11.07 2.28 -3.59
C GLU A 86 11.20 1.21 -4.68
N ASP A 87 11.91 0.13 -4.40
CA ASP A 87 12.06 -0.98 -5.34
C ASP A 87 11.48 -2.25 -4.72
N ILE A 88 10.22 -2.53 -5.06
CA ILE A 88 9.48 -3.60 -4.40
C ILE A 88 10.04 -4.99 -4.66
N TYR A 89 10.83 -5.18 -5.71
CA TYR A 89 11.45 -6.47 -5.99
C TYR A 89 12.70 -6.73 -5.15
N LYS A 90 13.43 -5.68 -4.79
CA LYS A 90 14.73 -5.80 -4.12
C LYS A 90 14.68 -5.58 -2.62
N GLU A 91 13.60 -5.02 -2.10
CA GLU A 91 13.50 -4.73 -0.68
C GLU A 91 13.43 -5.99 0.16
N LYS A 92 14.07 -5.94 1.32
CA LYS A 92 13.95 -6.98 2.34
C LYS A 92 13.12 -6.42 3.48
N ILE A 93 11.86 -6.81 3.50
CA ILE A 93 10.89 -6.25 4.44
C ILE A 93 11.28 -6.51 5.89
N GLU A 94 11.84 -7.66 6.19
CA GLU A 94 12.22 -8.04 7.55
C GLU A 94 13.29 -7.12 8.14
N ASN A 95 14.06 -6.41 7.30
CA ASN A 95 15.08 -5.49 7.75
C ASN A 95 14.54 -4.09 8.02
N ARG A 96 13.29 -3.80 7.64
CA ARG A 96 12.74 -2.45 7.70
C ARG A 96 11.41 -2.34 8.43
N MET A 97 10.76 -3.46 8.71
CA MET A 97 9.43 -3.47 9.30
C MET A 97 9.38 -4.31 10.57
N ASP A 98 8.70 -3.78 11.57
CA ASP A 98 8.40 -4.46 12.82
C ASP A 98 6.88 -4.46 13.04
N PRO A 99 6.35 -5.30 13.96
CA PRO A 99 4.93 -5.24 14.31
C PRO A 99 4.53 -3.82 14.73
N GLY A 100 3.36 -3.39 14.28
CA GLY A 100 2.86 -2.05 14.56
C GLY A 100 3.40 -0.98 13.62
N LYS A 101 4.17 -1.36 12.61
CA LYS A 101 4.68 -0.42 11.61
C LYS A 101 3.86 -0.45 10.34
N VAL A 102 3.88 0.68 9.61
CA VAL A 102 3.18 0.85 8.35
C VAL A 102 4.20 1.11 7.25
N GLY A 103 4.07 0.40 6.14
CA GLY A 103 4.88 0.61 4.95
C GLY A 103 4.00 0.95 3.76
N LEU A 104 4.60 1.57 2.76
CA LEU A 104 3.94 1.90 1.50
C LEU A 104 4.86 1.48 0.34
N LEU A 105 4.35 0.67 -0.56
CA LEU A 105 5.08 0.27 -1.77
C LEU A 105 5.02 1.39 -2.82
N GLU A 106 6.04 1.45 -3.66
CA GLU A 106 6.02 2.35 -4.82
C GLU A 106 4.87 1.99 -5.75
N ASN A 107 4.49 2.92 -6.61
CA ASN A 107 3.37 2.80 -7.54
C ASN A 107 3.40 1.45 -8.28
N LEU A 108 2.37 0.64 -8.06
CA LEU A 108 2.30 -0.70 -8.67
C LEU A 108 2.31 -0.64 -10.19
N ARG A 109 1.79 0.44 -10.79
CA ARG A 109 1.74 0.56 -12.24
C ARG A 109 3.08 0.90 -12.87
N PHE A 110 4.12 1.10 -12.09
CA PHE A 110 5.48 1.13 -12.63
C PHE A 110 5.90 -0.26 -13.10
N TYR A 111 5.16 -1.30 -12.74
CA TYR A 111 5.48 -2.70 -13.01
C TYR A 111 4.41 -3.31 -13.92
N THR A 112 4.84 -3.95 -15.01
CA THR A 112 3.91 -4.54 -15.98
C THR A 112 3.03 -5.62 -15.37
N GLY A 113 3.55 -6.35 -14.38
CA GLY A 113 2.81 -7.44 -13.73
C GLY A 113 1.51 -7.00 -13.08
N GLU A 114 1.40 -5.74 -12.64
CA GLU A 114 0.17 -5.19 -12.06
C GLU A 114 -0.95 -5.19 -13.12
N LEU A 115 -0.62 -4.79 -14.34
CA LEU A 115 -1.60 -4.70 -15.42
C LEU A 115 -1.93 -6.06 -16.02
N GLU A 116 -0.98 -6.97 -16.02
CA GLU A 116 -1.10 -8.28 -16.66
C GLU A 116 -1.51 -9.40 -15.70
N ASN A 117 -1.64 -9.09 -14.41
CA ASN A 117 -1.94 -10.08 -13.37
C ASN A 117 -0.95 -11.24 -13.39
N ASP A 118 0.33 -10.91 -13.48
CA ASP A 118 1.44 -11.87 -13.59
C ASP A 118 1.59 -12.66 -12.29
N ILE A 119 1.66 -13.99 -12.39
CA ILE A 119 1.83 -14.86 -11.22
C ILE A 119 3.13 -14.56 -10.47
N ASN A 120 4.21 -14.26 -11.19
CA ASN A 120 5.48 -13.93 -10.56
C ASN A 120 5.40 -12.62 -9.78
N PHE A 121 4.63 -11.66 -10.30
CA PHE A 121 4.38 -10.40 -9.60
C PHE A 121 3.58 -10.67 -8.31
N CYS A 122 2.55 -11.49 -8.40
CA CYS A 122 1.76 -11.88 -7.23
C CYS A 122 2.60 -12.59 -6.18
N LYS A 123 3.50 -13.50 -6.60
CA LYS A 123 4.40 -14.17 -5.68
C LYS A 123 5.36 -13.20 -5.01
N MET A 124 5.85 -12.22 -5.75
CA MET A 124 6.72 -11.19 -5.19
C MET A 124 5.97 -10.37 -4.12
N LEU A 125 4.74 -9.98 -4.42
CA LEU A 125 3.94 -9.22 -3.46
C LEU A 125 3.65 -10.01 -2.19
N SER A 126 3.52 -11.34 -2.28
CA SER A 126 3.19 -12.17 -1.12
C SER A 126 4.25 -12.11 -0.02
N LYS A 127 5.47 -11.69 -0.32
CA LYS A 127 6.51 -11.55 0.70
C LYS A 127 6.22 -10.40 1.67
N TYR A 128 5.35 -9.45 1.28
CA TYR A 128 5.02 -8.28 2.09
C TYR A 128 3.91 -8.53 3.11
N GLY A 129 3.24 -9.66 3.02
CA GLY A 129 2.21 -10.00 4.00
C GLY A 129 1.64 -11.37 3.76
N ASN A 130 1.21 -12.03 4.82
CA ASN A 130 0.56 -13.34 4.74
C ASN A 130 -0.96 -13.26 4.80
N ILE A 131 -1.51 -12.07 5.03
CA ILE A 131 -2.93 -11.79 4.91
C ILE A 131 -3.10 -10.67 3.90
N TYR A 132 -4.02 -10.84 2.96
CA TYR A 132 -4.31 -9.83 1.96
C TYR A 132 -5.67 -9.19 2.23
N ILE A 133 -5.70 -7.87 2.27
CA ILE A 133 -6.94 -7.10 2.40
C ILE A 133 -7.06 -6.17 1.20
N ASN A 134 -8.21 -6.21 0.54
CA ASN A 134 -8.48 -5.34 -0.60
C ASN A 134 -9.48 -4.26 -0.17
N ASP A 135 -8.98 -3.05 0.03
CA ASP A 135 -9.76 -1.87 0.37
C ASP A 135 -9.87 -0.91 -0.82
N ALA A 136 -9.45 -1.35 -2.02
CA ALA A 136 -9.50 -0.55 -3.23
C ALA A 136 -10.77 -0.87 -4.00
N PHE A 137 -11.85 -0.22 -3.64
CA PHE A 137 -13.19 -0.52 -4.13
C PHE A 137 -13.28 -0.61 -5.66
N GLY A 138 -12.60 0.30 -6.36
CA GLY A 138 -12.68 0.36 -7.81
C GLY A 138 -11.95 -0.76 -8.54
N VAL A 139 -11.16 -1.60 -7.85
CA VAL A 139 -10.40 -2.70 -8.47
C VAL A 139 -10.79 -4.06 -7.93
N CYS A 140 -11.77 -4.15 -7.03
CA CYS A 140 -12.13 -5.42 -6.39
C CYS A 140 -12.70 -6.46 -7.37
N HIS A 141 -13.14 -6.03 -8.55
CA HIS A 141 -13.69 -6.93 -9.56
C HIS A 141 -12.66 -7.41 -10.56
N ARG A 142 -11.41 -7.01 -10.42
CA ARG A 142 -10.33 -7.37 -11.34
C ARG A 142 -9.40 -8.39 -10.71
N SER A 143 -8.78 -9.23 -11.56
CA SER A 143 -7.83 -10.24 -11.09
C SER A 143 -6.41 -9.68 -10.99
N HIS A 144 -6.25 -8.51 -10.41
CA HIS A 144 -4.95 -7.92 -10.19
C HIS A 144 -4.33 -8.41 -8.88
N ALA A 145 -3.01 -8.39 -8.84
CA ALA A 145 -2.28 -8.72 -7.63
C ALA A 145 -2.61 -7.74 -6.50
#